data_0ebe72aa329b0e6c01ce08f941ccbfda
#
_entry.id   0ebe72aa329b0e6c01ce08f941ccbfda
#
_cell.length_a   1.000
_cell.length_b   1.000
_cell.length_c   1.000
_cell.angle_alpha   90.00
_cell.angle_beta   90.00
_cell.angle_gamma   90.00
#
_symmetry.space_group_name_H-M   'P 1'
#
loop_
_entity.id
_entity.type
_entity.pdbx_description
1 polymer ?
#
loop_
_entity_poly.entity_id
_entity_poly.type
_entity_poly.pdbx_seq_one_letter_code
_entity_poly.pdbx_strand_id
1 'polypeptide(L)'
;MLLIRINKNMQQFIKETALSLGFDACGIARAEALTEDAVFLRSWLDAGMHGEMSYLGRNFEKRTDPRELVPGCKSVVTVLLNYCPPVNQPADAPSIARYAFSEIDYHTVIKGLLAKLEAAIVENYGSECINSNVQHSFVDSAPVLERRWAQRAGLGWIGKHTQLISPEMGSWFFIGVLMLNVETEYDIPVTDRCGSCTRCIDACPTQALQPHLLNATRCISYQTIELKVPVAEEIRPLLSGFALGCDICVEVCPWNRKKAVPYIHSHLKANDVISAWKRDEWSGLESAEFNQIFKHSAIKRAGFAKLKENIGFLNEKKSETS
;
A
#
# COMPACT_ATOMS: atom_id res chain seq x y z
N MET A 1 -1.72 39.42 6.08
CA MET A 1 -1.59 38.82 7.43
C MET A 1 -2.77 37.92 7.82
N LEU A 2 -4.01 38.23 7.46
CA LEU A 2 -5.19 37.41 7.79
C LEU A 2 -5.20 36.04 7.06
N LEU A 3 -4.90 36.02 5.78
CA LEU A 3 -4.81 34.79 4.94
C LEU A 3 -3.76 33.79 5.43
N ILE A 4 -2.60 34.26 5.91
CA ILE A 4 -1.54 33.38 6.45
C ILE A 4 -1.94 32.72 7.77
N ARG A 5 -2.73 33.42 8.61
CA ARG A 5 -3.25 32.83 9.86
C ARG A 5 -4.33 31.77 9.61
N ILE A 6 -5.17 31.95 8.57
CA ILE A 6 -6.20 31.00 8.17
C ILE A 6 -5.53 29.69 7.68
N ASN A 7 -4.49 29.79 6.84
CA ASN A 7 -3.79 28.64 6.27
C ASN A 7 -3.07 27.79 7.33
N LYS A 8 -2.43 28.43 8.32
CA LYS A 8 -1.73 27.74 9.41
C LYS A 8 -2.67 26.94 10.30
N ASN A 9 -3.86 27.49 10.53
CA ASN A 9 -4.91 26.82 11.28
C ASN A 9 -5.48 25.62 10.51
N MET A 10 -5.58 25.72 9.17
CA MET A 10 -6.14 24.65 8.31
C MET A 10 -5.24 23.42 8.27
N GLN A 11 -3.93 23.55 8.09
CA GLN A 11 -3.00 22.42 8.12
C GLN A 11 -3.11 21.66 9.45
N GLN A 12 -3.04 22.37 10.55
CA GLN A 12 -3.13 21.78 11.88
C GLN A 12 -4.47 21.09 12.09
N PHE A 13 -5.58 21.74 11.71
CA PHE A 13 -6.93 21.17 11.79
C PHE A 13 -7.03 19.86 11.00
N ILE A 14 -6.55 19.82 9.77
CA ILE A 14 -6.58 18.61 8.92
C ILE A 14 -5.81 17.46 9.60
N LYS A 15 -4.61 17.74 10.12
CA LYS A 15 -3.79 16.73 10.79
C LYS A 15 -4.42 16.22 12.08
N GLU A 16 -4.89 17.10 12.93
CA GLU A 16 -5.55 16.73 14.19
C GLU A 16 -6.84 15.95 13.93
N THR A 17 -7.63 16.36 12.94
CA THR A 17 -8.84 15.65 12.54
C THR A 17 -8.51 14.25 11.99
N ALA A 18 -7.51 14.13 11.13
CA ALA A 18 -7.07 12.83 10.60
C ALA A 18 -6.66 11.88 11.73
N LEU A 19 -5.84 12.35 12.69
CA LEU A 19 -5.44 11.56 13.84
C LEU A 19 -6.63 11.18 14.74
N SER A 20 -7.57 12.09 14.96
CA SER A 20 -8.78 11.83 15.75
C SER A 20 -9.71 10.79 15.11
N LEU A 21 -9.71 10.70 13.77
CA LEU A 21 -10.43 9.68 13.00
C LEU A 21 -9.75 8.31 13.02
N GLY A 22 -8.53 8.21 13.57
CA GLY A 22 -7.79 6.96 13.74
C GLY A 22 -6.73 6.71 12.70
N PHE A 23 -6.36 7.68 11.85
CA PHE A 23 -5.12 7.58 11.08
C PHE A 23 -3.90 7.73 12.01
N ASP A 24 -2.82 7.04 11.67
CA ASP A 24 -1.59 7.05 12.48
C ASP A 24 -0.66 8.22 12.12
N ALA A 25 -0.79 8.77 10.91
CA ALA A 25 -0.06 9.96 10.48
C ALA A 25 -0.82 10.69 9.37
N CYS A 26 -0.57 12.00 9.28
CA CYS A 26 -1.08 12.87 8.23
C CYS A 26 -0.04 13.91 7.83
N GLY A 27 0.14 14.12 6.54
CA GLY A 27 1.02 15.14 5.99
C GLY A 27 0.42 15.77 4.74
N ILE A 28 0.89 16.97 4.38
CA ILE A 28 0.35 17.74 3.26
C ILE A 28 1.48 18.21 2.35
N ALA A 29 1.36 17.91 1.06
CA ALA A 29 2.28 18.36 0.02
C ALA A 29 1.61 19.36 -0.93
N ARG A 30 2.40 20.22 -1.57
CA ARG A 30 1.94 21.08 -2.67
C ARG A 30 1.62 20.20 -3.88
N ALA A 31 0.49 20.48 -4.54
CA ALA A 31 0.12 19.83 -5.79
C ALA A 31 0.97 20.41 -6.94
N GLU A 32 1.84 19.59 -7.50
CA GLU A 32 2.72 19.93 -8.63
C GLU A 32 3.02 18.70 -9.47
N ALA A 33 3.52 18.88 -10.69
CA ALA A 33 3.92 17.77 -11.53
C ALA A 33 5.11 17.01 -10.92
N LEU A 34 5.03 15.69 -10.92
CA LEU A 34 6.07 14.77 -10.46
C LEU A 34 7.05 14.46 -11.62
N THR A 35 7.80 15.46 -12.07
CA THR A 35 8.60 15.40 -13.32
C THR A 35 9.66 14.30 -13.30
N GLU A 36 10.41 14.17 -12.22
CA GLU A 36 11.44 13.12 -12.06
C GLU A 36 10.80 11.73 -11.98
N ASP A 37 9.69 11.61 -11.27
CA ASP A 37 8.94 10.37 -11.17
C ASP A 37 8.30 9.97 -12.50
N ALA A 38 7.89 10.93 -13.31
CA ALA A 38 7.36 10.68 -14.65
C ALA A 38 8.44 10.07 -15.57
N VAL A 39 9.67 10.59 -15.54
CA VAL A 39 10.81 10.02 -16.28
C VAL A 39 11.11 8.61 -15.80
N PHE A 40 11.18 8.40 -14.48
CA PHE A 40 11.43 7.07 -13.92
C PHE A 40 10.33 6.08 -14.28
N LEU A 41 9.06 6.47 -14.12
CA LEU A 41 7.92 5.61 -14.45
C LEU A 41 7.91 5.23 -15.93
N ARG A 42 8.18 6.18 -16.83
CA ARG A 42 8.27 5.91 -18.26
C ARG A 42 9.34 4.87 -18.57
N SER A 43 10.55 5.07 -18.09
CA SER A 43 11.67 4.12 -18.27
C SER A 43 11.34 2.73 -17.73
N TRP A 44 10.67 2.66 -16.59
CA TRP A 44 10.26 1.40 -15.96
C TRP A 44 9.19 0.65 -16.77
N LEU A 45 8.23 1.40 -17.34
CA LEU A 45 7.19 0.87 -18.24
C LEU A 45 7.80 0.39 -19.56
N ASP A 46 8.68 1.19 -20.17
CA ASP A 46 9.34 0.87 -21.45
C ASP A 46 10.25 -0.38 -21.32
N ALA A 47 10.83 -0.58 -20.13
CA ALA A 47 11.59 -1.78 -19.81
C ALA A 47 10.72 -3.03 -19.53
N GLY A 48 9.38 -2.93 -19.60
CA GLY A 48 8.45 -4.03 -19.34
C GLY A 48 8.44 -4.54 -17.91
N MET A 49 9.03 -3.81 -16.96
CA MET A 49 9.16 -4.23 -15.56
C MET A 49 7.82 -4.33 -14.81
N HIS A 50 6.75 -3.79 -15.39
CA HIS A 50 5.38 -3.85 -14.86
C HIS A 50 4.66 -5.18 -15.14
N GLY A 51 5.20 -6.03 -16.03
CA GLY A 51 4.55 -7.27 -16.44
C GLY A 51 3.16 -7.03 -17.03
N GLU A 52 2.15 -7.79 -16.57
CA GLU A 52 0.77 -7.69 -17.04
C GLU A 52 -0.02 -6.50 -16.45
N MET A 53 0.58 -5.72 -15.57
CA MET A 53 -0.06 -4.55 -14.95
C MET A 53 -0.12 -3.34 -15.91
N SER A 54 -0.66 -3.56 -17.12
CA SER A 54 -0.78 -2.52 -18.17
C SER A 54 -1.54 -1.27 -17.72
N TYR A 55 -2.38 -1.39 -16.69
CA TYR A 55 -3.11 -0.27 -16.09
C TYR A 55 -2.18 0.80 -15.49
N LEU A 56 -0.91 0.47 -15.18
CA LEU A 56 0.07 1.44 -14.68
C LEU A 56 0.51 2.44 -15.74
N GLY A 57 0.47 2.05 -17.02
CA GLY A 57 0.73 2.94 -18.16
C GLY A 57 -0.48 3.79 -18.57
N ARG A 58 -1.71 3.40 -18.14
CA ARG A 58 -2.92 4.16 -18.44
C ARG A 58 -3.02 5.41 -17.58
N ASN A 59 -3.58 6.49 -18.16
CA ASN A 59 -3.73 7.78 -17.48
C ASN A 59 -2.39 8.29 -16.90
N PHE A 60 -1.33 8.20 -17.70
CA PHE A 60 0.04 8.55 -17.29
C PHE A 60 0.13 9.99 -16.77
N GLU A 61 -0.45 10.95 -17.50
CA GLU A 61 -0.47 12.37 -17.14
C GLU A 61 -1.17 12.59 -15.80
N LYS A 62 -2.34 11.97 -15.60
CA LYS A 62 -3.08 12.03 -14.33
C LYS A 62 -2.31 11.40 -13.17
N ARG A 63 -1.47 10.40 -13.45
CA ARG A 63 -0.65 9.71 -12.45
C ARG A 63 0.53 10.55 -12.00
N THR A 64 1.06 11.37 -12.91
CA THR A 64 2.26 12.19 -12.67
C THR A 64 1.97 13.65 -12.36
N ASP A 65 0.73 14.10 -12.55
CA ASP A 65 0.28 15.43 -12.14
C ASP A 65 -1.12 15.36 -11.51
N PRO A 66 -1.28 15.65 -10.20
CA PRO A 66 -2.57 15.59 -9.52
C PRO A 66 -3.57 16.61 -10.07
N ARG A 67 -3.12 17.66 -10.72
CA ARG A 67 -3.98 18.73 -11.32
C ARG A 67 -4.67 18.25 -12.58
N GLU A 68 -4.10 17.26 -13.29
CA GLU A 68 -4.73 16.56 -14.41
C GLU A 68 -5.80 15.54 -13.94
N LEU A 69 -5.66 15.04 -12.71
CA LEU A 69 -6.62 14.11 -12.11
C LEU A 69 -7.78 14.88 -11.45
N VAL A 70 -7.45 15.90 -10.67
CA VAL A 70 -8.40 16.78 -9.96
C VAL A 70 -8.14 18.22 -10.37
N PRO A 71 -8.88 18.76 -11.37
CA PRO A 71 -8.71 20.13 -11.82
C PRO A 71 -8.86 21.12 -10.66
N GLY A 72 -7.91 22.05 -10.56
CA GLY A 72 -7.86 23.02 -9.46
C GLY A 72 -7.16 22.53 -8.20
N CYS A 73 -6.64 21.29 -8.17
CA CYS A 73 -5.88 20.78 -7.02
C CYS A 73 -4.68 21.68 -6.69
N LYS A 74 -4.57 22.06 -5.41
CA LYS A 74 -3.46 22.87 -4.88
C LYS A 74 -2.71 22.16 -3.75
N SER A 75 -3.39 21.29 -3.01
CA SER A 75 -2.81 20.54 -1.89
C SER A 75 -3.16 19.07 -1.98
N VAL A 76 -2.19 18.23 -1.63
CA VAL A 76 -2.34 16.78 -1.55
C VAL A 76 -2.13 16.35 -0.09
N VAL A 77 -3.24 16.04 0.58
CA VAL A 77 -3.23 15.47 1.93
C VAL A 77 -3.01 13.98 1.82
N THR A 78 -2.03 13.46 2.54
CA THR A 78 -1.71 12.04 2.59
C THR A 78 -1.80 11.54 4.02
N VAL A 79 -2.46 10.41 4.20
CA VAL A 79 -2.65 9.79 5.51
C VAL A 79 -2.08 8.37 5.52
N LEU A 80 -1.61 7.92 6.69
CA LEU A 80 -1.15 6.55 6.91
C LEU A 80 -2.07 5.86 7.91
N LEU A 81 -2.40 4.59 7.64
CA LEU A 81 -3.15 3.72 8.54
C LEU A 81 -2.33 2.43 8.78
N ASN A 82 -1.87 2.22 10.00
CA ASN A 82 -1.09 1.05 10.38
C ASN A 82 -1.89 -0.26 10.17
N TYR A 83 -1.28 -1.23 9.49
CA TYR A 83 -1.88 -2.55 9.33
C TYR A 83 -1.05 -3.70 9.94
N CYS A 84 -0.01 -3.39 10.71
CA CYS A 84 0.75 -4.44 11.39
C CYS A 84 -0.19 -5.23 12.32
N PRO A 85 -0.53 -6.49 12.02
CA PRO A 85 -1.56 -7.20 12.77
C PRO A 85 -1.03 -7.62 14.16
N PRO A 86 -1.90 -7.66 15.18
CA PRO A 86 -1.54 -8.13 16.51
C PRO A 86 -1.44 -9.67 16.61
N VAL A 87 -1.71 -10.38 15.52
CA VAL A 87 -1.72 -11.84 15.41
C VAL A 87 -0.74 -12.32 14.34
N ASN A 88 -0.29 -13.56 14.46
CA ASN A 88 0.53 -14.25 13.46
C ASN A 88 -0.22 -15.44 12.88
N GLN A 89 0.18 -15.87 11.70
CA GLN A 89 -0.27 -17.14 11.14
C GLN A 89 0.42 -18.33 11.85
N PRO A 90 -0.20 -19.53 11.87
CA PRO A 90 0.49 -20.76 12.22
C PRO A 90 1.72 -20.98 11.33
N ALA A 91 2.81 -21.49 11.90
CA ALA A 91 4.09 -21.64 11.21
C ALA A 91 4.04 -22.60 10.01
N ASP A 92 3.08 -23.51 9.98
CA ASP A 92 2.86 -24.48 8.91
C ASP A 92 1.84 -24.02 7.86
N ALA A 93 1.16 -22.88 8.09
CA ALA A 93 0.22 -22.31 7.13
C ALA A 93 0.94 -21.76 5.88
N PRO A 94 0.28 -21.75 4.71
CA PRO A 94 0.74 -20.95 3.58
C PRO A 94 0.80 -19.47 3.96
N SER A 95 1.90 -18.79 3.69
CA SER A 95 2.06 -17.40 4.09
C SER A 95 1.14 -16.46 3.28
N ILE A 96 0.41 -15.62 3.98
CA ILE A 96 -0.38 -14.51 3.44
C ILE A 96 0.30 -13.22 3.86
N ALA A 97 0.50 -12.28 2.94
CA ALA A 97 1.08 -10.99 3.29
C ALA A 97 0.18 -10.21 4.26
N ARG A 98 0.76 -9.54 5.23
CA ARG A 98 0.07 -8.93 6.39
C ARG A 98 -0.99 -7.89 6.02
N TYR A 99 -0.83 -7.22 4.87
CA TYR A 99 -1.83 -6.26 4.39
C TYR A 99 -3.22 -6.88 4.18
N ALA A 100 -3.28 -8.19 3.94
CA ALA A 100 -4.50 -8.92 3.65
C ALA A 100 -5.12 -9.60 4.88
N PHE A 101 -4.59 -9.36 6.10
CA PHE A 101 -5.07 -10.01 7.33
C PHE A 101 -6.44 -9.51 7.79
N SER A 102 -6.88 -8.33 7.35
CA SER A 102 -8.16 -7.78 7.78
C SER A 102 -9.37 -8.52 7.17
N GLU A 103 -10.41 -8.70 7.99
CA GLU A 103 -11.73 -9.18 7.54
C GLU A 103 -12.37 -8.25 6.49
N ILE A 104 -12.12 -6.92 6.65
CA ILE A 104 -12.65 -5.88 5.77
C ILE A 104 -11.53 -5.37 4.89
N ASP A 105 -11.81 -5.21 3.61
CA ASP A 105 -10.91 -4.62 2.64
C ASP A 105 -10.54 -3.18 3.06
N TYR A 106 -9.23 -2.92 3.19
CA TYR A 106 -8.68 -1.63 3.60
C TYR A 106 -9.13 -0.47 2.71
N HIS A 107 -9.43 -0.72 1.44
CA HIS A 107 -9.99 0.30 0.55
C HIS A 107 -11.31 0.86 1.12
N THR A 108 -12.18 -0.01 1.62
CA THR A 108 -13.46 0.40 2.22
C THR A 108 -13.24 1.21 3.49
N VAL A 109 -12.33 0.74 4.33
CA VAL A 109 -12.01 1.40 5.61
C VAL A 109 -11.45 2.80 5.37
N ILE A 110 -10.40 2.91 4.56
CA ILE A 110 -9.71 4.20 4.34
C ILE A 110 -10.60 5.18 3.60
N LYS A 111 -11.36 4.73 2.57
CA LYS A 111 -12.34 5.59 1.89
C LYS A 111 -13.39 6.16 2.86
N GLY A 112 -13.88 5.32 3.78
CA GLY A 112 -14.82 5.78 4.80
C GLY A 112 -14.21 6.81 5.76
N LEU A 113 -12.95 6.65 6.15
CA LEU A 113 -12.23 7.61 7.00
C LEU A 113 -11.90 8.90 6.23
N LEU A 114 -11.48 8.82 4.98
CA LEU A 114 -11.23 9.99 4.12
C LEU A 114 -12.50 10.79 3.89
N ALA A 115 -13.65 10.14 3.68
CA ALA A 115 -14.94 10.85 3.55
C ALA A 115 -15.33 11.62 4.81
N LYS A 116 -15.01 11.08 6.00
CA LYS A 116 -15.22 11.81 7.28
C LYS A 116 -14.26 13.00 7.42
N LEU A 117 -13.00 12.84 7.02
CA LEU A 117 -12.01 13.92 7.01
C LEU A 117 -12.44 15.04 6.06
N GLU A 118 -12.88 14.68 4.86
CA GLU A 118 -13.42 15.60 3.86
C GLU A 118 -14.62 16.37 4.41
N ALA A 119 -15.60 15.68 4.98
CA ALA A 119 -16.79 16.32 5.56
C ALA A 119 -16.41 17.36 6.64
N ALA A 120 -15.47 17.03 7.51
CA ALA A 120 -14.98 17.96 8.54
C ALA A 120 -14.27 19.17 7.94
N ILE A 121 -13.49 19.00 6.84
CA ILE A 121 -12.84 20.11 6.14
C ILE A 121 -13.90 21.02 5.50
N VAL A 122 -14.88 20.45 4.81
CA VAL A 122 -15.97 21.21 4.17
C VAL A 122 -16.81 21.97 5.19
N GLU A 123 -17.13 21.35 6.32
CA GLU A 123 -17.89 21.99 7.41
C GLU A 123 -17.16 23.20 7.99
N ASN A 124 -15.85 23.15 8.14
CA ASN A 124 -15.08 24.22 8.78
C ASN A 124 -14.54 25.28 7.83
N TYR A 125 -14.29 24.92 6.55
CA TYR A 125 -13.62 25.80 5.59
C TYR A 125 -14.37 26.03 4.28
N GLY A 126 -15.56 25.44 4.12
CA GLY A 126 -16.41 25.63 2.94
C GLY A 126 -16.21 24.57 1.85
N SER A 127 -17.22 24.44 0.99
CA SER A 127 -17.24 23.45 -0.09
C SER A 127 -16.25 23.74 -1.22
N GLU A 128 -15.75 24.98 -1.31
CA GLU A 128 -14.72 25.37 -2.29
C GLU A 128 -13.38 24.68 -2.08
N CYS A 129 -13.15 24.10 -0.89
CA CYS A 129 -11.97 23.30 -0.60
C CYS A 129 -11.86 22.03 -1.45
N ILE A 130 -12.97 21.56 -1.99
CA ILE A 130 -13.10 20.29 -2.69
C ILE A 130 -13.71 20.53 -4.09
N ASN A 131 -13.23 19.83 -5.11
CA ASN A 131 -13.91 19.77 -6.39
C ASN A 131 -14.96 18.68 -6.40
N SER A 132 -16.20 19.01 -6.05
CA SER A 132 -17.31 18.05 -5.96
C SER A 132 -17.71 17.40 -7.29
N ASN A 133 -17.22 17.90 -8.43
CA ASN A 133 -17.52 17.37 -9.75
C ASN A 133 -16.69 16.14 -10.15
N VAL A 134 -15.62 15.85 -9.39
CA VAL A 134 -14.72 14.73 -9.64
C VAL A 134 -14.38 14.01 -8.35
N GLN A 135 -13.98 12.73 -8.46
CA GLN A 135 -13.41 12.03 -7.31
C GLN A 135 -12.09 12.69 -6.90
N HIS A 136 -11.90 12.95 -5.63
CA HIS A 136 -10.73 13.63 -5.05
C HIS A 136 -10.11 12.92 -3.84
N SER A 137 -10.70 11.79 -3.41
CA SER A 137 -10.15 10.89 -2.40
C SER A 137 -9.79 9.54 -3.01
N PHE A 138 -8.58 9.02 -2.73
CA PHE A 138 -8.01 7.88 -3.41
C PHE A 138 -7.32 6.92 -2.44
N VAL A 139 -7.40 5.63 -2.78
CA VAL A 139 -6.71 4.53 -2.10
C VAL A 139 -6.39 3.49 -3.16
N ASP A 140 -5.12 3.26 -3.45
CA ASP A 140 -4.54 2.22 -4.33
C ASP A 140 -5.11 2.12 -5.76
N SER A 141 -6.39 2.22 -5.95
CA SER A 141 -7.07 1.91 -7.23
C SER A 141 -7.11 3.05 -8.27
N ALA A 142 -6.49 4.21 -7.99
CA ALA A 142 -6.48 5.38 -8.86
C ALA A 142 -5.11 5.63 -9.52
N PRO A 143 -5.04 6.45 -10.59
CA PRO A 143 -3.77 6.86 -11.16
C PRO A 143 -3.07 7.91 -10.28
N VAL A 144 -2.65 7.50 -9.08
CA VAL A 144 -1.96 8.33 -8.09
C VAL A 144 -0.67 7.62 -7.67
N LEU A 145 0.44 8.33 -7.58
CA LEU A 145 1.69 7.84 -7.02
C LEU A 145 1.70 8.09 -5.50
N GLU A 146 0.87 7.37 -4.76
CA GLU A 146 0.58 7.61 -3.34
C GLU A 146 1.83 7.62 -2.46
N ARG A 147 2.76 6.68 -2.67
CA ARG A 147 4.03 6.66 -1.93
C ARG A 147 4.87 7.91 -2.17
N ARG A 148 4.83 8.48 -3.38
CA ARG A 148 5.52 9.74 -3.68
C ARG A 148 4.87 10.92 -3.00
N TRP A 149 3.55 10.96 -2.99
CA TRP A 149 2.83 12.00 -2.25
C TRP A 149 3.07 11.92 -0.77
N ALA A 150 3.09 10.71 -0.19
CA ALA A 150 3.43 10.51 1.20
C ALA A 150 4.88 10.95 1.53
N GLN A 151 5.83 10.70 0.64
CA GLN A 151 7.20 11.18 0.78
C GLN A 151 7.27 12.71 0.75
N ARG A 152 6.60 13.35 -0.23
CA ARG A 152 6.53 14.82 -0.36
C ARG A 152 5.80 15.47 0.81
N ALA A 153 4.83 14.77 1.39
CA ALA A 153 4.11 15.18 2.58
C ALA A 153 4.89 14.92 3.90
N GLY A 154 6.18 14.58 3.84
CA GLY A 154 7.03 14.43 5.02
C GLY A 154 6.77 13.18 5.86
N LEU A 155 6.00 12.19 5.38
CA LEU A 155 5.62 11.01 6.15
C LEU A 155 6.70 9.92 6.18
N GLY A 156 7.76 10.09 5.39
CA GLY A 156 8.88 9.16 5.32
C GLY A 156 9.67 9.30 4.03
N TRP A 157 10.47 8.29 3.70
CA TRP A 157 11.25 8.21 2.46
C TRP A 157 10.96 6.91 1.72
N ILE A 158 11.16 6.90 0.41
CA ILE A 158 11.09 5.67 -0.39
C ILE A 158 12.39 4.88 -0.16
N GLY A 159 12.26 3.72 0.47
CA GLY A 159 13.41 2.84 0.75
C GLY A 159 13.93 2.11 -0.47
N LYS A 160 15.09 1.45 -0.36
CA LYS A 160 15.68 0.63 -1.43
C LYS A 160 14.76 -0.51 -1.91
N HIS A 161 13.82 -0.96 -1.06
CA HIS A 161 12.76 -1.92 -1.43
C HIS A 161 11.52 -1.28 -2.08
N THR A 162 11.59 -0.01 -2.45
CA THR A 162 10.54 0.77 -3.12
C THR A 162 9.28 1.06 -2.31
N GLN A 163 9.21 0.61 -1.05
CA GLN A 163 8.12 1.00 -0.14
C GLN A 163 8.47 2.29 0.61
N LEU A 164 7.45 3.03 1.04
CA LEU A 164 7.64 4.13 1.97
C LEU A 164 8.09 3.59 3.34
N ILE A 165 9.06 4.25 3.95
CA ILE A 165 9.51 3.96 5.32
C ILE A 165 9.23 5.19 6.18
N SER A 166 8.31 5.06 7.12
CA SER A 166 8.09 6.07 8.15
C SER A 166 9.17 5.93 9.23
N PRO A 167 9.78 7.04 9.69
CA PRO A 167 10.74 7.00 10.79
C PRO A 167 10.11 6.55 12.11
N GLU A 168 8.77 6.65 12.24
CA GLU A 168 8.06 6.35 13.48
C GLU A 168 7.46 4.94 13.50
N MET A 169 6.98 4.41 12.32
CA MET A 169 6.21 3.15 12.30
C MET A 169 6.70 2.10 11.29
N GLY A 170 7.86 2.32 10.62
CA GLY A 170 8.36 1.38 9.60
C GLY A 170 7.58 1.49 8.30
N SER A 171 7.10 0.37 7.74
CA SER A 171 6.46 0.31 6.41
C SER A 171 5.13 -0.43 6.38
N TRP A 172 4.62 -0.93 7.51
CA TRP A 172 3.36 -1.66 7.54
C TRP A 172 2.16 -0.73 7.76
N PHE A 173 1.90 0.09 6.74
CA PHE A 173 0.74 0.99 6.70
C PHE A 173 0.18 1.09 5.28
N PHE A 174 -1.11 1.33 5.21
CA PHE A 174 -1.79 1.76 3.99
C PHE A 174 -1.66 3.27 3.82
N ILE A 175 -1.81 3.72 2.58
CA ILE A 175 -1.76 5.14 2.23
C ILE A 175 -3.12 5.55 1.67
N GLY A 176 -3.65 6.65 2.18
CA GLY A 176 -4.82 7.33 1.61
C GLY A 176 -4.44 8.73 1.16
N VAL A 177 -5.08 9.22 0.11
CA VAL A 177 -4.84 10.54 -0.46
C VAL A 177 -6.15 11.31 -0.60
N LEU A 178 -6.16 12.58 -0.17
CA LEU A 178 -7.24 13.52 -0.39
C LEU A 178 -6.67 14.77 -1.08
N MET A 179 -7.25 15.15 -2.22
CA MET A 179 -6.81 16.30 -3.03
C MET A 179 -7.72 17.50 -2.78
N LEU A 180 -7.13 18.64 -2.42
CA LEU A 180 -7.84 19.87 -2.06
C LEU A 180 -7.58 20.98 -3.08
N ASN A 181 -8.60 21.81 -3.33
CA ASN A 181 -8.53 22.95 -4.24
C ASN A 181 -8.01 24.24 -3.57
N VAL A 182 -7.60 24.15 -2.32
CA VAL A 182 -7.07 25.27 -1.53
C VAL A 182 -5.60 25.06 -1.19
N GLU A 183 -4.88 26.16 -1.04
CA GLU A 183 -3.53 26.15 -0.51
C GLU A 183 -3.58 26.11 1.02
N THR A 184 -2.64 25.36 1.61
CA THR A 184 -2.39 25.34 3.04
C THR A 184 -0.87 25.40 3.28
N GLU A 185 -0.41 25.29 4.50
CA GLU A 185 1.02 25.04 4.76
C GLU A 185 1.38 23.61 4.36
N TYR A 186 2.61 23.42 3.89
CA TYR A 186 3.11 22.14 3.41
C TYR A 186 4.19 21.59 4.31
N ASP A 187 4.25 20.28 4.38
CA ASP A 187 5.30 19.57 5.11
C ASP A 187 6.57 19.45 4.28
N ILE A 188 7.69 19.24 4.97
CA ILE A 188 9.00 19.10 4.36
C ILE A 188 9.33 17.61 4.23
N PRO A 189 9.77 17.14 3.04
CA PRO A 189 10.17 15.75 2.86
C PRO A 189 11.29 15.30 3.82
N VAL A 190 11.20 14.05 4.26
CA VAL A 190 12.22 13.41 5.10
C VAL A 190 13.34 12.86 4.20
N THR A 191 14.58 13.04 4.60
CA THR A 191 15.76 12.51 3.88
C THR A 191 15.82 10.97 3.97
N ASP A 192 16.34 10.32 2.92
CA ASP A 192 16.59 8.88 2.91
C ASP A 192 17.60 8.48 4.00
N ARG A 193 17.25 7.46 4.78
CA ARG A 193 18.06 6.89 5.85
C ARG A 193 18.41 5.43 5.63
N CYS A 194 18.31 4.91 4.41
CA CYS A 194 18.74 3.55 4.07
C CYS A 194 20.27 3.38 4.16
N GLY A 195 21.02 4.43 3.88
CA GLY A 195 22.49 4.40 3.93
C GLY A 195 23.08 3.26 3.08
N SER A 196 24.07 2.55 3.60
CA SER A 196 24.72 1.40 2.95
C SER A 196 23.95 0.08 3.09
N CYS A 197 22.83 0.03 3.82
CA CYS A 197 22.07 -1.19 4.07
C CYS A 197 21.50 -1.79 2.77
N THR A 198 21.66 -3.11 2.57
CA THR A 198 21.15 -3.88 1.42
C THR A 198 20.26 -5.05 1.81
N ARG A 199 19.92 -5.20 3.10
CA ARG A 199 19.19 -6.39 3.63
C ARG A 199 17.95 -6.79 2.84
N CYS A 200 17.16 -5.82 2.36
CA CYS A 200 15.95 -6.09 1.59
C CYS A 200 16.25 -6.64 0.20
N ILE A 201 17.36 -6.21 -0.41
CA ILE A 201 17.84 -6.69 -1.71
C ILE A 201 18.39 -8.10 -1.56
N ASP A 202 19.27 -8.31 -0.58
CA ASP A 202 19.93 -9.58 -0.31
C ASP A 202 18.94 -10.70 0.08
N ALA A 203 17.87 -10.34 0.79
CA ALA A 203 16.83 -11.27 1.22
C ALA A 203 15.80 -11.62 0.13
N CYS A 204 15.78 -10.91 -1.01
CA CYS A 204 14.80 -11.17 -2.06
C CYS A 204 15.14 -12.46 -2.81
N PRO A 205 14.38 -13.56 -2.66
CA PRO A 205 14.75 -14.86 -3.23
C PRO A 205 14.70 -14.88 -4.75
N THR A 206 13.90 -14.02 -5.35
CA THR A 206 13.76 -13.88 -6.81
C THR A 206 14.65 -12.80 -7.40
N GLN A 207 15.44 -12.10 -6.56
CA GLN A 207 16.29 -10.97 -6.98
C GLN A 207 15.50 -9.91 -7.77
N ALA A 208 14.26 -9.64 -7.35
CA ALA A 208 13.39 -8.65 -7.97
C ALA A 208 13.82 -7.21 -7.68
N LEU A 209 14.69 -6.98 -6.68
CA LEU A 209 15.05 -5.67 -6.18
C LEU A 209 16.47 -5.26 -6.58
N GLN A 210 16.59 -4.02 -7.03
CA GLN A 210 17.81 -3.23 -7.03
C GLN A 210 17.56 -1.98 -6.16
N PRO A 211 18.58 -1.19 -5.79
CA PRO A 211 18.35 0.02 -4.99
C PRO A 211 17.31 0.95 -5.65
N HIS A 212 16.16 1.12 -4.97
CA HIS A 212 15.04 1.95 -5.42
C HIS A 212 14.35 1.50 -6.73
N LEU A 213 14.63 0.30 -7.20
CA LEU A 213 14.04 -0.27 -8.42
C LEU A 213 13.50 -1.67 -8.14
N LEU A 214 12.26 -1.92 -8.57
CA LEU A 214 11.60 -3.22 -8.52
C LEU A 214 11.28 -3.70 -9.93
N ASN A 215 11.78 -4.86 -10.31
CA ASN A 215 11.23 -5.60 -11.44
C ASN A 215 10.02 -6.42 -10.96
N ALA A 216 8.81 -5.95 -11.25
CA ALA A 216 7.60 -6.60 -10.76
C ALA A 216 7.45 -8.02 -11.34
N THR A 217 7.90 -8.27 -12.55
CA THR A 217 7.80 -9.61 -13.18
C THR A 217 8.51 -10.72 -12.40
N ARG A 218 9.45 -10.35 -11.52
CA ARG A 218 10.16 -11.27 -10.63
C ARG A 218 9.63 -11.25 -9.19
N CYS A 219 8.80 -10.26 -8.83
CA CYS A 219 8.31 -10.09 -7.46
C CYS A 219 7.30 -11.17 -7.08
N ILE A 220 7.48 -11.83 -5.94
CA ILE A 220 6.54 -12.85 -5.42
C ILE A 220 5.13 -12.26 -5.27
N SER A 221 5.00 -11.01 -4.84
CA SER A 221 3.69 -10.37 -4.73
C SER A 221 2.98 -10.28 -6.09
N TYR A 222 3.70 -9.91 -7.16
CA TYR A 222 3.16 -9.92 -8.51
C TYR A 222 2.78 -11.34 -8.96
N GLN A 223 3.65 -12.32 -8.73
CA GLN A 223 3.44 -13.71 -9.12
C GLN A 223 2.19 -14.32 -8.47
N THR A 224 1.92 -13.96 -7.23
CA THR A 224 0.83 -14.54 -6.43
C THR A 224 -0.49 -13.77 -6.52
N ILE A 225 -0.49 -12.53 -7.04
CA ILE A 225 -1.69 -11.67 -7.08
C ILE A 225 -2.04 -11.23 -8.51
N GLU A 226 -1.08 -10.67 -9.24
CA GLU A 226 -1.34 -9.94 -10.48
C GLU A 226 -1.18 -10.82 -11.74
N LEU A 227 -0.26 -11.78 -11.72
CA LEU A 227 0.00 -12.68 -12.85
C LEU A 227 -1.23 -13.53 -13.16
N LYS A 228 -1.74 -13.46 -14.40
CA LYS A 228 -2.96 -14.17 -14.83
C LYS A 228 -2.69 -15.58 -15.36
N VAL A 229 -1.46 -15.83 -15.82
CA VAL A 229 -1.01 -17.15 -16.24
C VAL A 229 -0.41 -17.93 -15.08
N PRO A 230 -0.25 -19.26 -15.17
CA PRO A 230 0.44 -20.04 -14.15
C PRO A 230 1.85 -19.52 -13.87
N VAL A 231 2.26 -19.59 -12.60
CA VAL A 231 3.65 -19.25 -12.21
C VAL A 231 4.61 -20.22 -12.89
N ALA A 232 5.66 -19.68 -13.53
CA ALA A 232 6.66 -20.47 -14.21
C ALA A 232 7.36 -21.46 -13.25
N GLU A 233 7.70 -22.65 -13.72
CA GLU A 233 8.24 -23.74 -12.89
C GLU A 233 9.51 -23.34 -12.13
N GLU A 234 10.39 -22.59 -12.76
CA GLU A 234 11.61 -22.07 -12.15
C GLU A 234 11.37 -21.02 -11.04
N ILE A 235 10.20 -20.39 -11.03
CA ILE A 235 9.82 -19.39 -10.00
C ILE A 235 9.12 -20.03 -8.80
N ARG A 236 8.38 -21.14 -9.00
CA ARG A 236 7.61 -21.81 -7.93
C ARG A 236 8.45 -22.12 -6.67
N PRO A 237 9.69 -22.66 -6.79
CA PRO A 237 10.53 -22.90 -5.61
C PRO A 237 10.91 -21.63 -4.85
N LEU A 238 10.90 -20.47 -5.51
CA LEU A 238 11.29 -19.18 -4.95
C LEU A 238 10.14 -18.43 -4.25
N LEU A 239 8.90 -18.96 -4.30
CA LEU A 239 7.75 -18.35 -3.64
C LEU A 239 7.89 -18.30 -2.10
N SER A 240 8.84 -19.04 -1.53
CA SER A 240 9.23 -18.97 -0.11
C SER A 240 8.06 -19.14 0.87
N GLY A 241 7.09 -19.99 0.50
CA GLY A 241 5.91 -20.24 1.34
C GLY A 241 4.75 -19.28 1.16
N PHE A 242 4.89 -18.21 0.36
CA PHE A 242 3.82 -17.24 0.13
C PHE A 242 2.80 -17.76 -0.89
N ALA A 243 1.54 -17.84 -0.45
CA ALA A 243 0.38 -18.09 -1.30
C ALA A 243 -0.27 -16.79 -1.79
N LEU A 244 -0.07 -15.67 -1.08
CA LEU A 244 -0.63 -14.37 -1.44
C LEU A 244 0.26 -13.23 -0.95
N GLY A 245 0.72 -12.39 -1.87
CA GLY A 245 1.61 -11.27 -1.55
C GLY A 245 3.00 -11.72 -1.12
N CYS A 246 3.77 -10.81 -0.52
CA CYS A 246 5.09 -11.10 0.02
C CYS A 246 5.56 -9.96 0.92
N ASP A 247 6.04 -10.28 2.12
CA ASP A 247 6.55 -9.30 3.09
C ASP A 247 8.07 -9.37 3.32
N ILE A 248 8.81 -10.26 2.63
CA ILE A 248 10.22 -10.56 2.93
C ILE A 248 11.08 -9.29 2.99
N CYS A 249 11.00 -8.43 1.99
CA CYS A 249 11.83 -7.22 1.92
C CYS A 249 11.48 -6.19 3.01
N VAL A 250 10.24 -6.17 3.46
CA VAL A 250 9.75 -5.29 4.52
C VAL A 250 10.09 -5.87 5.90
N GLU A 251 9.98 -7.18 6.09
CA GLU A 251 10.28 -7.87 7.36
C GLU A 251 11.76 -7.78 7.74
N VAL A 252 12.68 -7.86 6.78
CA VAL A 252 14.12 -7.76 7.05
C VAL A 252 14.60 -6.33 7.23
N CYS A 253 13.78 -5.33 6.92
CA CYS A 253 14.12 -3.92 7.04
C CYS A 253 14.37 -3.55 8.51
N PRO A 254 15.55 -2.97 8.86
CA PRO A 254 15.85 -2.59 10.25
C PRO A 254 14.87 -1.56 10.82
N TRP A 255 14.32 -0.69 9.97
CA TRP A 255 13.33 0.30 10.37
C TRP A 255 12.03 -0.37 10.78
N ASN A 256 11.56 -1.33 9.99
CA ASN A 256 10.37 -2.07 10.31
C ASN A 256 10.52 -2.91 11.58
N ARG A 257 11.65 -3.62 11.71
CA ARG A 257 11.94 -4.43 12.92
C ARG A 257 12.01 -3.61 14.21
N LYS A 258 12.38 -2.34 14.13
CA LYS A 258 12.53 -1.45 15.32
C LYS A 258 11.28 -0.63 15.61
N LYS A 259 10.49 -0.29 14.59
CA LYS A 259 9.43 0.72 14.68
C LYS A 259 8.03 0.18 14.45
N ALA A 260 7.89 -0.93 13.71
CA ALA A 260 6.58 -1.50 13.50
C ALA A 260 6.04 -2.08 14.81
N VAL A 261 4.86 -1.62 15.19
CA VAL A 261 4.10 -2.10 16.34
C VAL A 261 2.73 -2.55 15.88
N PRO A 262 2.12 -3.55 16.52
CA PRO A 262 0.75 -3.94 16.20
C PRO A 262 -0.21 -2.74 16.32
N TYR A 263 -1.16 -2.66 15.38
CA TYR A 263 -2.19 -1.62 15.45
C TYR A 263 -3.08 -1.81 16.70
N ILE A 264 -3.57 -0.69 17.23
CA ILE A 264 -4.48 -0.67 18.39
C ILE A 264 -5.87 -0.14 18.04
N HIS A 265 -6.06 0.39 16.82
CA HIS A 265 -7.35 0.90 16.36
C HIS A 265 -8.30 -0.26 15.98
N SER A 266 -9.60 -0.01 16.00
CA SER A 266 -10.66 -0.99 15.70
C SER A 266 -11.03 -1.08 14.22
N HIS A 267 -10.37 -0.30 13.35
CA HIS A 267 -10.74 -0.21 11.93
C HIS A 267 -10.40 -1.47 11.12
N LEU A 268 -9.34 -2.19 11.52
CA LEU A 268 -8.85 -3.40 10.86
C LEU A 268 -8.89 -4.55 11.86
N LYS A 269 -9.96 -5.34 11.83
CA LYS A 269 -10.02 -6.59 12.61
C LYS A 269 -9.35 -7.71 11.81
N ALA A 270 -8.40 -8.42 12.44
CA ALA A 270 -7.78 -9.57 11.81
C ALA A 270 -8.81 -10.69 11.58
N ASN A 271 -8.70 -11.34 10.40
CA ASN A 271 -9.54 -12.49 10.07
C ASN A 271 -9.09 -13.71 10.86
N ASP A 272 -10.01 -14.29 11.63
CA ASP A 272 -9.73 -15.44 12.50
C ASP A 272 -9.22 -16.65 11.73
N VAL A 273 -9.66 -16.85 10.48
CA VAL A 273 -9.19 -17.93 9.61
C VAL A 273 -7.69 -17.82 9.34
N ILE A 274 -7.20 -16.60 9.07
CA ILE A 274 -5.78 -16.38 8.78
C ILE A 274 -4.91 -16.70 10.01
N SER A 275 -5.40 -16.38 11.20
CA SER A 275 -4.67 -16.63 12.45
C SER A 275 -4.79 -18.06 12.98
N ALA A 276 -5.78 -18.84 12.54
CA ALA A 276 -6.06 -20.17 13.07
C ALA A 276 -5.73 -21.30 12.10
N TRP A 277 -5.96 -21.11 10.80
CA TRP A 277 -5.85 -22.19 9.83
C TRP A 277 -4.41 -22.61 9.57
N LYS A 278 -4.19 -23.91 9.61
CA LYS A 278 -2.96 -24.60 9.23
C LYS A 278 -3.01 -24.98 7.75
N ARG A 279 -1.99 -25.69 7.30
CA ARG A 279 -1.83 -26.10 5.90
C ARG A 279 -3.02 -26.90 5.36
N ASP A 280 -3.51 -27.85 6.15
CA ASP A 280 -4.56 -28.77 5.69
C ASP A 280 -5.89 -28.06 5.47
N GLU A 281 -6.27 -27.14 6.36
CA GLU A 281 -7.46 -26.31 6.19
C GLU A 281 -7.36 -25.43 4.95
N TRP A 282 -6.21 -24.76 4.74
CA TRP A 282 -5.98 -24.00 3.54
C TRP A 282 -6.01 -24.85 2.27
N SER A 283 -5.47 -26.07 2.33
CA SER A 283 -5.48 -27.01 1.18
C SER A 283 -6.88 -27.55 0.91
N GLY A 284 -7.72 -27.70 1.93
CA GLY A 284 -9.11 -28.12 1.85
C GLY A 284 -10.08 -27.03 1.38
N LEU A 285 -9.65 -25.75 1.36
CA LEU A 285 -10.51 -24.62 1.01
C LEU A 285 -11.23 -24.81 -0.32
N GLU A 286 -12.55 -24.69 -0.29
CA GLU A 286 -13.43 -24.79 -1.45
C GLU A 286 -13.92 -23.40 -1.92
N SER A 287 -14.35 -23.31 -3.20
CA SER A 287 -14.77 -22.04 -3.81
C SER A 287 -15.94 -21.35 -3.09
N ALA A 288 -16.90 -22.13 -2.61
CA ALA A 288 -18.06 -21.59 -1.87
C ALA A 288 -17.62 -20.98 -0.53
N GLU A 289 -16.76 -21.69 0.19
CA GLU A 289 -16.20 -21.27 1.48
C GLU A 289 -15.29 -20.04 1.32
N PHE A 290 -14.42 -20.02 0.30
CA PHE A 290 -13.61 -18.84 -0.06
C PHE A 290 -14.48 -17.60 -0.27
N ASN A 291 -15.57 -17.72 -1.03
CA ASN A 291 -16.47 -16.61 -1.31
C ASN A 291 -17.24 -16.14 -0.07
N GLN A 292 -17.49 -17.01 0.89
CA GLN A 292 -18.12 -16.65 2.16
C GLN A 292 -17.13 -15.96 3.11
N ILE A 293 -15.96 -16.57 3.35
CA ILE A 293 -14.96 -16.09 4.32
C ILE A 293 -14.33 -14.78 3.86
N PHE A 294 -13.91 -14.71 2.59
CA PHE A 294 -13.15 -13.59 2.05
C PHE A 294 -13.99 -12.59 1.23
N LYS A 295 -15.33 -12.63 1.39
CA LYS A 295 -16.26 -11.76 0.64
C LYS A 295 -15.89 -10.28 0.67
N HIS A 296 -15.43 -9.81 1.81
CA HIS A 296 -15.10 -8.41 2.07
C HIS A 296 -13.60 -8.18 2.31
N SER A 297 -12.76 -9.18 2.15
CA SER A 297 -11.32 -9.12 2.37
C SER A 297 -10.55 -8.75 1.10
N ALA A 298 -9.38 -8.15 1.25
CA ALA A 298 -8.44 -7.89 0.16
C ALA A 298 -7.95 -9.17 -0.56
N ILE A 299 -8.01 -10.33 0.10
CA ILE A 299 -7.70 -11.65 -0.49
C ILE A 299 -8.56 -11.95 -1.72
N LYS A 300 -9.79 -11.46 -1.74
CA LYS A 300 -10.71 -11.66 -2.86
C LYS A 300 -10.17 -11.17 -4.20
N ARG A 301 -9.26 -10.19 -4.21
CA ARG A 301 -8.66 -9.63 -5.43
C ARG A 301 -7.89 -10.68 -6.24
N ALA A 302 -7.13 -11.56 -5.58
CA ALA A 302 -6.40 -12.63 -6.27
C ALA A 302 -7.35 -13.68 -6.87
N GLY A 303 -8.51 -13.87 -6.26
CA GLY A 303 -9.50 -14.87 -6.64
C GLY A 303 -9.18 -16.28 -6.14
N PHE A 304 -10.24 -17.11 -6.03
CA PHE A 304 -10.10 -18.48 -5.52
C PHE A 304 -9.12 -19.33 -6.33
N ALA A 305 -9.25 -19.31 -7.67
CA ALA A 305 -8.42 -20.16 -8.54
C ALA A 305 -6.92 -19.87 -8.35
N LYS A 306 -6.53 -18.59 -8.32
CA LYS A 306 -5.12 -18.18 -8.15
C LYS A 306 -4.60 -18.53 -6.75
N LEU A 307 -5.37 -18.27 -5.71
CA LEU A 307 -4.98 -18.63 -4.35
C LEU A 307 -4.79 -20.15 -4.21
N LYS A 308 -5.73 -20.95 -4.73
CA LYS A 308 -5.69 -22.41 -4.70
C LYS A 308 -4.49 -22.97 -5.47
N GLU A 309 -4.20 -22.43 -6.64
CA GLU A 309 -3.02 -22.76 -7.44
C GLU A 309 -1.73 -22.49 -6.64
N ASN A 310 -1.58 -21.30 -6.05
CA ASN A 310 -0.42 -20.95 -5.26
C ASN A 310 -0.22 -21.88 -4.04
N ILE A 311 -1.31 -22.24 -3.35
CA ILE A 311 -1.27 -23.23 -2.24
C ILE A 311 -0.83 -24.60 -2.76
N GLY A 312 -1.30 -25.03 -3.94
CA GLY A 312 -0.91 -26.28 -4.57
C GLY A 312 0.60 -26.38 -4.75
N PHE A 313 1.24 -25.37 -5.31
CA PHE A 313 2.71 -25.34 -5.50
C PHE A 313 3.50 -25.48 -4.19
N LEU A 314 2.95 -24.96 -3.07
CA LEU A 314 3.61 -25.08 -1.78
C LEU A 314 3.50 -26.48 -1.16
N ASN A 315 2.53 -27.28 -1.59
CA ASN A 315 2.34 -28.66 -1.15
C ASN A 315 3.22 -29.64 -1.93
N GLU A 316 3.44 -29.44 -3.22
CA GLU A 316 4.32 -30.26 -4.06
C GLU A 316 5.75 -30.34 -3.49
N LYS A 317 6.26 -29.24 -2.97
CA LYS A 317 7.62 -29.14 -2.41
C LYS A 317 7.90 -30.06 -1.20
N LYS A 318 6.88 -30.47 -0.45
CA LYS A 318 7.05 -31.37 0.70
C LYS A 318 7.09 -32.85 0.33
N SER A 319 6.47 -33.24 -0.79
CA SER A 319 6.50 -34.63 -1.25
C SER A 319 7.86 -35.04 -1.84
N GLU A 320 8.68 -34.06 -2.28
CA GLU A 320 10.04 -34.31 -2.81
C GLU A 320 11.13 -34.35 -1.72
N THR A 321 10.82 -33.87 -0.51
CA THR A 321 11.77 -33.82 0.62
C THR A 321 11.45 -34.82 1.74
N SER A 322 10.46 -35.68 1.55
CA SER A 322 10.06 -36.78 2.44
C SER A 322 10.45 -38.13 1.86
#